data_e056250c9d39f50b3bb21f91e902971a
#
_entry.id   e056250c9d39f50b3bb21f91e902971a
#
_cell.length_a   1.000
_cell.length_b   1.000
_cell.length_c   1.000
_cell.angle_alpha   90.00
_cell.angle_beta   90.00
_cell.angle_gamma   90.00
#
_symmetry.space_group_name_H-M   'P 1'
#
loop_
_entity.id
_entity.type
_entity.pdbx_description
1 polymer ?
#
loop_
_entity_poly.entity_id
_entity_poly.type
_entity_poly.pdbx_seq_one_letter_code
_entity_poly.pdbx_strand_id
1 'polypeptide(L)'
;VISEHLVDLSRLQFAATALYHFLFVPLTVGMVWLLVIMESVYVMTGNVIWKDMTRFWGKLFGINFALGVTTGITLEFQFGTNWAYYSHYVGDIFGAPLAIEGMMAFFLESTMIGLFFFGWDRLKKEHHLLVTLLMAIGTNLSALWILIANGWMQNPVGSEFSYITMRMEMVDFWAVVFNPVAQAKFVHTVSAGYVTGSMFVLSISSWYLLKNRDVEFAKRSFRVAAAFGLASVLSVIVLGDESGYTVGEAQQTKMAAMEAMWETKPAPAGLTLVASINEAESKNNWEVEVPWLMGLIGTRSVSKQIPGIHEIKEKNRARILRGITAVNALEAVRANRTDSAALKTFDEYKTDLGFGLLLKKYVEDVNQATPAIIEKAVNDTVPRVTPMFWAFRIMVGLGFAMLLLFGLAFWSTLKSTCTRRRWLLRWALCMLPAPWIACELGWFVAEYGRQPWTIYGVLPTHMSVSTLSVNNLYGSLAGFIVFYTVLLVVEMFLMVKFARQGPGSLGTGRYVHDAHLKELLHA
;
A
#
# COMPACT_ATOMS: atom_id res chain seq x y z
N VAL A 1 -7.67 29.68 11.60
CA VAL A 1 -8.24 28.37 11.20
C VAL A 1 -7.95 28.15 9.72
N ILE A 2 -7.30 27.01 9.36
CA ILE A 2 -7.01 26.67 7.96
C ILE A 2 -8.34 26.30 7.27
N SER A 3 -8.52 26.75 6.03
CA SER A 3 -9.72 26.44 5.27
C SER A 3 -9.89 24.92 5.08
N GLU A 4 -11.04 24.38 5.47
CA GLU A 4 -11.35 22.94 5.30
C GLU A 4 -11.26 22.53 3.83
N HIS A 5 -11.69 23.40 2.92
CA HIS A 5 -11.61 23.18 1.48
C HIS A 5 -10.15 23.01 0.99
N LEU A 6 -9.20 23.77 1.53
CA LEU A 6 -7.78 23.62 1.22
C LEU A 6 -7.23 22.27 1.69
N VAL A 7 -7.62 21.83 2.89
CA VAL A 7 -7.24 20.54 3.44
C VAL A 7 -7.80 19.39 2.57
N ASP A 8 -9.06 19.47 2.18
CA ASP A 8 -9.72 18.44 1.37
C ASP A 8 -9.12 18.35 -0.03
N LEU A 9 -8.80 19.48 -0.67
CA LEU A 9 -8.11 19.47 -1.96
C LEU A 9 -6.69 18.89 -1.86
N SER A 10 -5.96 19.21 -0.79
CA SER A 10 -4.62 18.63 -0.56
C SER A 10 -4.69 17.12 -0.34
N ARG A 11 -5.69 16.65 0.43
CA ARG A 11 -5.95 15.22 0.62
C ARG A 11 -6.32 14.53 -0.68
N LEU A 12 -7.22 15.13 -1.47
CA LEU A 12 -7.63 14.59 -2.76
C LEU A 12 -6.45 14.45 -3.71
N GLN A 13 -5.61 15.48 -3.82
CA GLN A 13 -4.43 15.46 -4.68
C GLN A 13 -3.45 14.36 -4.25
N PHE A 14 -3.15 14.26 -2.97
CA PHE A 14 -2.25 13.21 -2.47
C PHE A 14 -2.84 11.82 -2.68
N ALA A 15 -4.11 11.61 -2.35
CA ALA A 15 -4.79 10.33 -2.54
C ALA A 15 -4.81 9.91 -4.02
N ALA A 16 -5.17 10.82 -4.93
CA ALA A 16 -5.20 10.53 -6.36
C ALA A 16 -3.82 10.16 -6.90
N THR A 17 -2.77 10.88 -6.51
CA THR A 17 -1.41 10.61 -6.96
C THR A 17 -0.81 9.35 -6.33
N ALA A 18 -1.10 9.06 -5.07
CA ALA A 18 -0.65 7.86 -4.39
C ALA A 18 -1.32 6.60 -4.94
N LEU A 19 -2.63 6.61 -5.12
CA LEU A 19 -3.38 5.50 -5.73
C LEU A 19 -2.94 5.27 -7.18
N TYR A 20 -2.72 6.34 -7.95
CA TYR A 20 -2.19 6.19 -9.31
C TYR A 20 -0.79 5.58 -9.34
N HIS A 21 0.12 6.04 -8.48
CA HIS A 21 1.46 5.44 -8.34
C HIS A 21 1.37 3.95 -7.98
N PHE A 22 0.44 3.58 -7.13
CA PHE A 22 0.27 2.21 -6.69
C PHE A 22 -0.33 1.27 -7.75
N LEU A 23 -0.74 1.77 -8.92
CA LEU A 23 -1.02 0.91 -10.08
C LEU A 23 0.24 0.21 -10.60
N PHE A 24 1.43 0.82 -10.45
CA PHE A 24 2.70 0.31 -10.98
C PHE A 24 3.48 -0.52 -9.96
N VAL A 25 3.43 -0.14 -8.69
CA VAL A 25 4.24 -0.76 -7.62
C VAL A 25 3.98 -2.25 -7.47
N PRO A 26 2.74 -2.76 -7.30
CA PRO A 26 2.51 -4.17 -7.07
C PRO A 26 2.91 -5.04 -8.27
N LEU A 27 2.73 -4.53 -9.49
CA LEU A 27 3.18 -5.24 -10.69
C LEU A 27 4.71 -5.33 -10.75
N THR A 28 5.42 -4.23 -10.45
CA THR A 28 6.89 -4.21 -10.39
C THR A 28 7.41 -5.23 -9.37
N VAL A 29 6.91 -5.20 -8.15
CA VAL A 29 7.32 -6.09 -7.05
C VAL A 29 7.07 -7.56 -7.38
N GLY A 30 5.93 -7.87 -8.01
CA GLY A 30 5.58 -9.26 -8.34
C GLY A 30 6.30 -9.79 -9.57
N MET A 31 6.38 -8.99 -10.64
CA MET A 31 6.99 -9.41 -11.90
C MET A 31 8.48 -9.73 -11.75
N VAL A 32 9.21 -8.96 -10.97
CA VAL A 32 10.66 -9.15 -10.83
C VAL A 32 11.02 -10.55 -10.29
N TRP A 33 10.23 -11.09 -9.37
CA TRP A 33 10.46 -12.45 -8.85
C TRP A 33 10.09 -13.53 -9.86
N LEU A 34 9.05 -13.31 -10.66
CA LEU A 34 8.74 -14.20 -11.79
C LEU A 34 9.88 -14.24 -12.81
N LEU A 35 10.52 -13.09 -13.08
CA LEU A 35 11.73 -13.03 -13.92
C LEU A 35 12.88 -13.83 -13.31
N VAL A 36 13.14 -13.69 -12.00
CA VAL A 36 14.16 -14.49 -11.29
C VAL A 36 13.89 -15.99 -11.44
N ILE A 37 12.63 -16.42 -11.25
CA ILE A 37 12.25 -17.83 -11.37
C ILE A 37 12.47 -18.33 -12.81
N MET A 38 12.00 -17.60 -13.80
CA MET A 38 12.14 -18.01 -15.22
C MET A 38 13.60 -18.04 -15.64
N GLU A 39 14.38 -17.05 -15.25
CA GLU A 39 15.80 -17.01 -15.57
C GLU A 39 16.60 -18.07 -14.83
N SER A 40 16.28 -18.40 -13.59
CA SER A 40 16.88 -19.50 -12.85
C SER A 40 16.71 -20.84 -13.58
N VAL A 41 15.50 -21.10 -14.13
CA VAL A 41 15.26 -22.30 -14.94
C VAL A 41 16.09 -22.28 -16.23
N TYR A 42 16.23 -21.09 -16.87
CA TYR A 42 17.11 -20.97 -18.02
C TYR A 42 18.57 -21.29 -17.69
N VAL A 43 19.09 -20.75 -16.61
CA VAL A 43 20.50 -20.99 -16.16
C VAL A 43 20.74 -22.47 -15.88
N MET A 44 19.77 -23.13 -15.19
CA MET A 44 19.90 -24.55 -14.82
C MET A 44 19.75 -25.48 -16.02
N THR A 45 18.84 -25.19 -16.96
CA THR A 45 18.50 -26.13 -18.04
C THR A 45 19.14 -25.80 -19.38
N GLY A 46 19.60 -24.57 -19.59
CA GLY A 46 20.08 -24.07 -20.88
C GLY A 46 18.99 -23.90 -21.94
N ASN A 47 17.72 -24.15 -21.62
CA ASN A 47 16.64 -24.11 -22.60
C ASN A 47 16.24 -22.68 -22.95
N VAL A 48 16.45 -22.30 -24.22
CA VAL A 48 16.29 -20.94 -24.75
C VAL A 48 14.89 -20.37 -24.55
N ILE A 49 13.84 -21.19 -24.53
CA ILE A 49 12.47 -20.71 -24.32
C ILE A 49 12.32 -19.96 -22.98
N TRP A 50 13.05 -20.36 -21.95
CA TRP A 50 13.04 -19.69 -20.67
C TRP A 50 13.77 -18.33 -20.71
N LYS A 51 14.83 -18.22 -21.53
CA LYS A 51 15.48 -16.94 -21.83
C LYS A 51 14.49 -16.01 -22.53
N ASP A 52 13.77 -16.49 -23.53
CA ASP A 52 12.78 -15.72 -24.28
C ASP A 52 11.61 -15.29 -23.38
N MET A 53 11.17 -16.17 -22.48
CA MET A 53 10.17 -15.82 -21.45
C MET A 53 10.66 -14.68 -20.56
N THR A 54 11.87 -14.77 -20.02
CA THR A 54 12.45 -13.74 -19.16
C THR A 54 12.55 -12.40 -19.90
N ARG A 55 12.98 -12.42 -21.15
CA ARG A 55 13.10 -11.22 -21.99
C ARG A 55 11.73 -10.60 -22.32
N PHE A 56 10.75 -11.42 -22.66
CA PHE A 56 9.40 -10.93 -22.99
C PHE A 56 8.72 -10.30 -21.78
N TRP A 57 8.65 -11.02 -20.68
CA TRP A 57 8.05 -10.51 -19.44
C TRP A 57 8.87 -9.35 -18.86
N GLY A 58 10.19 -9.39 -19.00
CA GLY A 58 11.09 -8.30 -18.64
C GLY A 58 10.81 -7.01 -19.42
N LYS A 59 10.44 -7.10 -20.69
CA LYS A 59 10.04 -5.94 -21.48
C LYS A 59 8.78 -5.26 -20.94
N LEU A 60 7.75 -6.04 -20.60
CA LEU A 60 6.53 -5.51 -19.98
C LEU A 60 6.81 -4.96 -18.59
N PHE A 61 7.64 -5.65 -17.81
CA PHE A 61 8.14 -5.15 -16.53
C PHE A 61 8.83 -3.79 -16.67
N GLY A 62 9.71 -3.62 -17.66
CA GLY A 62 10.45 -2.37 -17.87
C GLY A 62 9.57 -1.18 -18.23
N ILE A 63 8.49 -1.39 -19.00
CA ILE A 63 7.50 -0.35 -19.31
C ILE A 63 6.82 0.11 -18.02
N ASN A 64 6.33 -0.82 -17.23
CA ASN A 64 5.69 -0.56 -15.94
C ASN A 64 6.65 0.11 -14.94
N PHE A 65 7.90 -0.37 -14.86
CA PHE A 65 8.93 0.18 -13.98
C PHE A 65 9.21 1.64 -14.26
N ALA A 66 9.36 2.02 -15.53
CA ALA A 66 9.65 3.41 -15.90
C ALA A 66 8.55 4.39 -15.42
N LEU A 67 7.30 3.97 -15.49
CA LEU A 67 6.18 4.78 -14.99
C LEU A 67 6.11 4.77 -13.46
N GLY A 68 6.38 3.63 -12.85
CA GLY A 68 6.48 3.50 -11.41
C GLY A 68 7.49 4.47 -10.80
N VAL A 69 8.68 4.56 -11.37
CA VAL A 69 9.73 5.51 -10.94
C VAL A 69 9.28 6.96 -11.15
N THR A 70 8.76 7.29 -12.34
CA THR A 70 8.32 8.66 -12.65
C THR A 70 7.25 9.14 -11.68
N THR A 71 6.26 8.31 -11.41
CA THR A 71 5.16 8.65 -10.50
C THR A 71 5.59 8.64 -9.03
N GLY A 72 6.55 7.80 -8.64
CA GLY A 72 7.15 7.80 -7.30
C GLY A 72 7.88 9.08 -6.98
N ILE A 73 8.74 9.56 -7.90
CA ILE A 73 9.46 10.82 -7.73
C ILE A 73 8.48 12.00 -7.59
N THR A 74 7.44 12.06 -8.42
CA THR A 74 6.44 13.14 -8.31
C THR A 74 5.65 13.08 -7.01
N LEU A 75 5.41 11.88 -6.46
CA LEU A 75 4.76 11.72 -5.16
C LEU A 75 5.64 12.24 -4.02
N GLU A 76 6.94 11.97 -4.05
CA GLU A 76 7.87 12.48 -3.04
C GLU A 76 7.94 14.01 -3.01
N PHE A 77 7.90 14.68 -4.15
CA PHE A 77 7.89 16.14 -4.19
C PHE A 77 6.69 16.76 -3.47
N GLN A 78 5.57 16.06 -3.35
CA GLN A 78 4.40 16.58 -2.63
C GLN A 78 4.64 16.75 -1.13
N PHE A 79 5.55 16.02 -0.53
CA PHE A 79 5.91 16.20 0.88
C PHE A 79 6.50 17.60 1.14
N GLY A 80 7.26 18.15 0.20
CA GLY A 80 7.79 19.51 0.30
C GLY A 80 6.82 20.59 -0.17
N THR A 81 5.98 20.31 -1.17
CA THR A 81 5.08 21.30 -1.79
C THR A 81 3.75 21.41 -1.07
N ASN A 82 3.05 20.29 -0.85
CA ASN A 82 1.67 20.28 -0.34
C ASN A 82 1.59 19.97 1.15
N TRP A 83 2.60 19.33 1.72
CA TRP A 83 2.63 18.81 3.08
C TRP A 83 3.87 19.31 3.86
N ALA A 84 4.24 20.58 3.67
CA ALA A 84 5.45 21.15 4.23
C ALA A 84 5.47 21.14 5.76
N TYR A 85 4.34 21.38 6.43
CA TYR A 85 4.27 21.31 7.88
C TYR A 85 4.45 19.88 8.40
N TYR A 86 3.89 18.90 7.72
CA TYR A 86 4.18 17.50 8.01
C TYR A 86 5.68 17.21 7.90
N SER A 87 6.30 17.55 6.77
CA SER A 87 7.72 17.29 6.52
C SER A 87 8.63 17.97 7.56
N HIS A 88 8.28 19.19 7.98
CA HIS A 88 8.99 19.88 9.06
C HIS A 88 8.79 19.20 10.42
N TYR A 89 7.56 18.76 10.71
CA TYR A 89 7.20 18.18 12.00
C TYR A 89 7.82 16.80 12.24
N VAL A 90 7.98 15.99 11.20
CA VAL A 90 8.54 14.63 11.30
C VAL A 90 10.05 14.58 11.11
N GLY A 91 10.63 15.54 10.39
CA GLY A 91 12.08 15.68 10.20
C GLY A 91 12.77 14.39 9.76
N ASP A 92 13.72 13.96 10.56
CA ASP A 92 14.57 12.79 10.32
C ASP A 92 13.86 11.44 10.49
N ILE A 93 12.75 11.38 11.23
CA ILE A 93 12.01 10.11 11.43
C ILE A 93 11.43 9.59 10.12
N PHE A 94 10.92 10.49 9.27
CA PHE A 94 10.43 10.18 7.94
C PHE A 94 11.54 10.26 6.89
N GLY A 95 12.43 11.25 7.02
CA GLY A 95 13.51 11.51 6.08
C GLY A 95 14.59 10.44 6.07
N ALA A 96 14.92 9.81 7.21
CA ALA A 96 15.96 8.78 7.27
C ALA A 96 15.57 7.52 6.48
N PRO A 97 14.38 6.91 6.65
CA PRO A 97 13.94 5.81 5.81
C PRO A 97 13.92 6.13 4.31
N LEU A 98 13.45 7.32 3.92
CA LEU A 98 13.44 7.75 2.52
C LEU A 98 14.85 7.95 1.95
N ALA A 99 15.76 8.52 2.73
CA ALA A 99 17.15 8.70 2.31
C ALA A 99 17.87 7.34 2.12
N ILE A 100 17.64 6.39 3.02
CA ILE A 100 18.19 5.04 2.90
C ILE A 100 17.57 4.31 1.69
N GLU A 101 16.27 4.47 1.47
CA GLU A 101 15.60 3.95 0.28
C GLU A 101 16.28 4.46 -0.99
N GLY A 102 16.42 5.77 -1.14
CA GLY A 102 17.04 6.39 -2.31
C GLY A 102 18.48 5.92 -2.54
N MET A 103 19.31 5.94 -1.50
CA MET A 103 20.74 5.60 -1.61
C MET A 103 20.98 4.09 -1.80
N MET A 104 20.20 3.25 -1.13
CA MET A 104 20.48 1.81 -1.04
C MET A 104 19.61 0.99 -2.00
N ALA A 105 18.32 1.29 -2.06
CA ALA A 105 17.37 0.53 -2.87
C ALA A 105 17.24 1.08 -4.29
N PHE A 106 16.93 2.36 -4.46
CA PHE A 106 16.69 2.96 -5.77
C PHE A 106 17.93 2.95 -6.67
N PHE A 107 19.12 3.27 -6.15
CA PHE A 107 20.35 3.21 -6.95
C PHE A 107 20.72 1.78 -7.32
N LEU A 108 20.54 0.82 -6.40
CA LEU A 108 20.74 -0.60 -6.73
C LEU A 108 19.79 -1.04 -7.84
N GLU A 109 18.51 -0.77 -7.70
CA GLU A 109 17.47 -1.15 -8.65
C GLU A 109 17.70 -0.52 -10.02
N SER A 110 17.95 0.79 -10.08
CA SER A 110 18.19 1.52 -11.33
C SER A 110 19.45 1.05 -12.06
N THR A 111 20.51 0.69 -11.33
CA THR A 111 21.73 0.13 -11.91
C THR A 111 21.48 -1.27 -12.47
N MET A 112 20.80 -2.11 -11.70
CA MET A 112 20.55 -3.49 -12.10
C MET A 112 19.57 -3.59 -13.27
N ILE A 113 18.57 -2.71 -13.39
CA ILE A 113 17.66 -2.71 -14.54
C ILE A 113 18.39 -2.36 -15.85
N GLY A 114 19.34 -1.45 -15.81
CA GLY A 114 20.21 -1.18 -16.97
C GLY A 114 21.00 -2.41 -17.39
N LEU A 115 21.64 -3.10 -16.45
CA LEU A 115 22.36 -4.34 -16.70
C LEU A 115 21.44 -5.48 -17.14
N PHE A 116 20.22 -5.57 -16.61
CA PHE A 116 19.22 -6.55 -17.04
C PHE A 116 18.89 -6.41 -18.53
N PHE A 117 18.63 -5.21 -19.02
CA PHE A 117 18.28 -5.02 -20.43
C PHE A 117 19.47 -5.11 -21.38
N PHE A 118 20.64 -4.60 -21.00
CA PHE A 118 21.82 -4.49 -21.86
C PHE A 118 22.88 -5.55 -21.60
N GLY A 119 22.70 -6.40 -20.60
CA GLY A 119 23.67 -7.41 -20.17
C GLY A 119 23.57 -8.75 -20.86
N TRP A 120 22.48 -9.08 -21.58
CA TRP A 120 22.22 -10.40 -22.15
C TRP A 120 23.31 -10.97 -23.04
N ASP A 121 24.00 -10.13 -23.79
CA ASP A 121 25.06 -10.51 -24.72
C ASP A 121 26.47 -10.17 -24.17
N ARG A 122 26.57 -9.62 -22.95
CA ARG A 122 27.82 -9.16 -22.33
C ARG A 122 28.18 -9.95 -21.07
N LEU A 123 27.17 -10.48 -20.36
CA LEU A 123 27.34 -11.22 -19.11
C LEU A 123 27.18 -12.71 -19.35
N LYS A 124 27.89 -13.51 -18.55
CA LYS A 124 27.57 -14.94 -18.44
C LYS A 124 26.18 -15.11 -17.84
N LYS A 125 25.48 -16.19 -18.20
CA LYS A 125 24.11 -16.43 -17.76
C LYS A 125 23.93 -16.40 -16.22
N GLU A 126 24.93 -16.89 -15.46
CA GLU A 126 24.91 -16.89 -14.01
C GLU A 126 25.04 -15.46 -13.45
N HIS A 127 25.90 -14.62 -14.07
CA HIS A 127 26.05 -13.21 -13.67
C HIS A 127 24.82 -12.40 -14.03
N HIS A 128 24.16 -12.71 -15.15
CA HIS A 128 22.91 -12.04 -15.51
C HIS A 128 21.79 -12.40 -14.54
N LEU A 129 21.68 -13.66 -14.11
CA LEU A 129 20.75 -14.09 -13.06
C LEU A 129 21.01 -13.35 -11.74
N LEU A 130 22.30 -13.15 -11.37
CA LEU A 130 22.64 -12.36 -10.19
C LEU A 130 22.14 -10.91 -10.31
N VAL A 131 22.25 -10.30 -11.50
CA VAL A 131 21.71 -8.95 -11.77
C VAL A 131 20.19 -8.93 -11.55
N THR A 132 19.47 -9.92 -12.09
CA THR A 132 18.01 -10.03 -11.94
C THR A 132 17.61 -10.24 -10.47
N LEU A 133 18.37 -11.04 -9.73
CA LEU A 133 18.15 -11.25 -8.30
C LEU A 133 18.42 -9.97 -7.49
N LEU A 134 19.50 -9.25 -7.78
CA LEU A 134 19.79 -7.97 -7.10
C LEU A 134 18.75 -6.91 -7.42
N MET A 135 18.22 -6.89 -8.65
CA MET A 135 17.08 -6.05 -9.01
C MET A 135 15.84 -6.39 -8.18
N ALA A 136 15.53 -7.68 -8.00
CA ALA A 136 14.40 -8.12 -7.16
C ALA A 136 14.59 -7.74 -5.69
N ILE A 137 15.79 -7.89 -5.16
CA ILE A 137 16.12 -7.48 -3.78
C ILE A 137 15.98 -5.96 -3.64
N GLY A 138 16.52 -5.17 -4.59
CA GLY A 138 16.41 -3.71 -4.60
C GLY A 138 14.96 -3.23 -4.57
N THR A 139 14.10 -3.80 -5.41
CA THR A 139 12.66 -3.49 -5.46
C THR A 139 11.96 -3.78 -4.11
N ASN A 140 12.29 -4.89 -3.47
CA ASN A 140 11.70 -5.23 -2.16
C ASN A 140 12.27 -4.37 -1.03
N LEU A 141 13.56 -3.99 -1.07
CA LEU A 141 14.15 -3.06 -0.12
C LEU A 141 13.55 -1.66 -0.24
N SER A 142 13.27 -1.19 -1.46
CA SER A 142 12.54 0.06 -1.68
C SER A 142 11.17 0.02 -0.99
N ALA A 143 10.38 -1.04 -1.23
CA ALA A 143 9.11 -1.23 -0.56
C ALA A 143 9.23 -1.28 0.97
N LEU A 144 10.28 -1.92 1.51
CA LEU A 144 10.53 -2.00 2.95
C LEU A 144 10.71 -0.61 3.58
N TRP A 145 11.59 0.21 3.03
CA TRP A 145 11.90 1.52 3.61
C TRP A 145 10.71 2.49 3.52
N ILE A 146 9.99 2.50 2.40
CA ILE A 146 8.77 3.30 2.27
C ILE A 146 7.70 2.85 3.28
N LEU A 147 7.55 1.54 3.49
CA LEU A 147 6.56 1.01 4.43
C LEU A 147 6.98 1.14 5.90
N ILE A 148 8.27 1.23 6.21
CA ILE A 148 8.75 1.65 7.54
C ILE A 148 8.30 3.08 7.81
N ALA A 149 8.50 4.01 6.88
CA ALA A 149 8.06 5.40 7.02
C ALA A 149 6.54 5.50 7.19
N ASN A 150 5.77 4.81 6.34
CA ASN A 150 4.31 4.79 6.43
C ASN A 150 3.81 4.07 7.69
N GLY A 151 4.46 2.99 8.11
CA GLY A 151 4.13 2.25 9.33
C GLY A 151 4.32 3.10 10.59
N TRP A 152 5.33 3.97 10.60
CA TRP A 152 5.51 4.93 11.69
C TRP A 152 4.35 5.94 11.75
N MET A 153 3.83 6.41 10.62
CA MET A 153 2.62 7.27 10.61
C MET A 153 1.40 6.58 11.21
N GLN A 154 1.31 5.25 11.08
CA GLN A 154 0.22 4.43 11.62
C GLN A 154 0.40 4.09 13.11
N ASN A 155 1.66 3.96 13.55
CA ASN A 155 2.04 3.62 14.92
C ASN A 155 3.37 4.30 15.26
N PRO A 156 3.34 5.54 15.80
CA PRO A 156 4.52 6.39 15.98
C PRO A 156 5.38 5.96 17.20
N VAL A 157 6.09 4.85 17.05
CA VAL A 157 7.04 4.35 18.05
C VAL A 157 8.46 4.85 17.79
N GLY A 158 9.33 4.81 18.80
CA GLY A 158 10.75 5.22 18.69
C GLY A 158 10.95 6.71 18.47
N SER A 159 9.98 7.55 18.82
CA SER A 159 10.03 9.01 18.66
C SER A 159 9.32 9.71 19.80
N GLU A 160 9.74 10.94 20.09
CA GLU A 160 9.14 11.79 21.10
C GLU A 160 8.99 13.22 20.59
N PHE A 161 7.97 13.92 21.11
CA PHE A 161 7.79 15.34 20.80
C PHE A 161 8.75 16.19 21.63
N SER A 162 9.53 17.03 20.96
CA SER A 162 10.44 17.99 21.57
C SER A 162 9.80 19.37 21.65
N TYR A 163 9.57 19.89 22.86
CA TYR A 163 9.09 21.24 23.06
C TYR A 163 10.15 22.32 22.75
N ILE A 164 11.43 21.91 22.58
CA ILE A 164 12.53 22.82 22.23
C ILE A 164 12.48 23.12 20.73
N THR A 165 12.35 22.09 19.90
CA THR A 165 12.33 22.19 18.44
C THR A 165 10.90 22.25 17.88
N MET A 166 9.88 21.99 18.70
CA MET A 166 8.46 21.97 18.34
C MET A 166 8.12 20.96 17.25
N ARG A 167 8.81 19.83 17.25
CA ARG A 167 8.62 18.72 16.29
C ARG A 167 8.85 17.38 16.96
N MET A 168 8.51 16.31 16.24
CA MET A 168 8.89 14.96 16.65
C MET A 168 10.38 14.73 16.39
N GLU A 169 11.04 14.05 17.30
CA GLU A 169 12.44 13.66 17.19
C GLU A 169 12.59 12.16 17.38
N MET A 170 13.48 11.55 16.60
CA MET A 170 13.76 10.12 16.68
C MET A 170 14.65 9.86 17.91
N VAL A 171 14.17 8.98 18.79
CA VAL A 171 14.91 8.56 19.99
C VAL A 171 15.43 7.12 19.88
N ASP A 172 14.77 6.29 19.09
CA ASP A 172 15.19 4.91 18.84
C ASP A 172 14.92 4.50 17.38
N PHE A 173 15.99 4.53 16.58
CA PHE A 173 15.92 4.15 15.16
C PHE A 173 15.45 2.69 14.97
N TRP A 174 15.92 1.77 15.82
CA TRP A 174 15.54 0.37 15.66
C TRP A 174 14.09 0.09 16.03
N ALA A 175 13.54 0.83 17.00
CA ALA A 175 12.11 0.77 17.29
C ALA A 175 11.26 1.25 16.09
N VAL A 176 11.73 2.24 15.34
CA VAL A 176 11.09 2.68 14.08
C VAL A 176 11.18 1.59 13.02
N VAL A 177 12.36 1.00 12.79
CA VAL A 177 12.58 -0.03 11.78
C VAL A 177 11.80 -1.31 12.10
N PHE A 178 11.85 -1.79 13.33
CA PHE A 178 11.15 -3.01 13.76
C PHE A 178 9.74 -2.75 14.31
N ASN A 179 9.15 -1.63 13.94
CA ASN A 179 7.75 -1.34 14.24
C ASN A 179 6.84 -2.49 13.75
N PRO A 180 6.08 -3.15 14.65
CA PRO A 180 5.27 -4.32 14.27
C PRO A 180 4.27 -4.02 13.14
N VAL A 181 3.68 -2.82 13.14
CA VAL A 181 2.76 -2.38 12.09
C VAL A 181 3.48 -2.24 10.75
N ALA A 182 4.69 -1.67 10.74
CA ALA A 182 5.49 -1.52 9.52
C ALA A 182 5.90 -2.88 8.95
N GLN A 183 6.36 -3.80 9.77
CA GLN A 183 6.80 -5.13 9.36
C GLN A 183 5.64 -5.99 8.84
N ALA A 184 4.51 -6.03 9.55
CA ALA A 184 3.30 -6.73 9.10
C ALA A 184 2.79 -6.16 7.77
N LYS A 185 2.78 -4.84 7.63
CA LYS A 185 2.38 -4.14 6.42
C LYS A 185 3.31 -4.44 5.24
N PHE A 186 4.63 -4.48 5.48
CA PHE A 186 5.61 -4.82 4.45
C PHE A 186 5.37 -6.21 3.87
N VAL A 187 5.34 -7.25 4.70
CA VAL A 187 5.19 -8.62 4.21
C VAL A 187 3.83 -8.85 3.54
N HIS A 188 2.76 -8.22 4.02
CA HIS A 188 1.44 -8.27 3.40
C HIS A 188 1.43 -7.56 2.05
N THR A 189 1.99 -6.36 1.95
CA THR A 189 1.99 -5.54 0.73
C THR A 189 2.83 -6.17 -0.37
N VAL A 190 4.03 -6.70 -0.06
CA VAL A 190 4.85 -7.37 -1.08
C VAL A 190 4.20 -8.67 -1.56
N SER A 191 3.53 -9.42 -0.66
CA SER A 191 2.76 -10.61 -1.04
C SER A 191 1.59 -10.25 -1.99
N ALA A 192 0.91 -9.14 -1.76
CA ALA A 192 -0.10 -8.62 -2.68
C ALA A 192 0.50 -8.25 -4.06
N GLY A 193 1.70 -7.69 -4.08
CA GLY A 193 2.47 -7.48 -5.31
C GLY A 193 2.77 -8.77 -6.05
N TYR A 194 3.17 -9.82 -5.33
CA TYR A 194 3.43 -11.14 -5.93
C TYR A 194 2.17 -11.75 -6.55
N VAL A 195 1.01 -11.60 -5.92
CA VAL A 195 -0.29 -11.97 -6.49
C VAL A 195 -0.58 -11.17 -7.76
N THR A 196 -0.31 -9.87 -7.75
CA THR A 196 -0.53 -8.98 -8.90
C THR A 196 0.32 -9.39 -10.11
N GLY A 197 1.61 -9.58 -9.92
CA GLY A 197 2.52 -10.06 -10.97
C GLY A 197 2.10 -11.42 -11.52
N SER A 198 1.71 -12.35 -10.65
CA SER A 198 1.23 -13.67 -11.03
C SER A 198 -0.07 -13.60 -11.83
N MET A 199 -1.03 -12.78 -11.43
CA MET A 199 -2.29 -12.59 -12.14
C MET A 199 -2.07 -12.00 -13.53
N PHE A 200 -1.17 -11.02 -13.64
CA PHE A 200 -0.81 -10.41 -14.91
C PHE A 200 -0.27 -11.45 -15.90
N VAL A 201 0.71 -12.25 -15.48
CA VAL A 201 1.30 -13.32 -16.31
C VAL A 201 0.26 -14.41 -16.60
N LEU A 202 -0.54 -14.83 -15.62
CA LEU A 202 -1.58 -15.85 -15.79
C LEU A 202 -2.64 -15.41 -16.81
N SER A 203 -3.10 -14.17 -16.72
CA SER A 203 -4.15 -13.63 -17.59
C SER A 203 -3.69 -13.50 -19.04
N ILE A 204 -2.50 -12.93 -19.28
CA ILE A 204 -1.96 -12.79 -20.64
C ILE A 204 -1.64 -14.18 -21.24
N SER A 205 -1.07 -15.08 -20.44
CA SER A 205 -0.84 -16.47 -20.87
C SER A 205 -2.15 -17.17 -21.22
N SER A 206 -3.22 -16.95 -20.45
CA SER A 206 -4.56 -17.46 -20.73
C SER A 206 -5.11 -16.93 -22.07
N TRP A 207 -4.86 -15.67 -22.37
CA TRP A 207 -5.25 -15.08 -23.65
C TRP A 207 -4.55 -15.77 -24.83
N TYR A 208 -3.24 -16.03 -24.73
CA TYR A 208 -2.51 -16.79 -25.76
C TYR A 208 -3.06 -18.21 -25.93
N LEU A 209 -3.33 -18.92 -24.84
CA LEU A 209 -3.91 -20.27 -24.88
C LEU A 209 -5.32 -20.27 -25.49
N LEU A 210 -6.16 -19.25 -25.20
CA LEU A 210 -7.47 -19.11 -25.83
C LEU A 210 -7.40 -18.87 -27.33
N LYS A 211 -6.34 -18.22 -27.81
CA LYS A 211 -6.08 -17.95 -29.23
C LYS A 211 -5.26 -19.02 -29.91
N ASN A 212 -4.87 -20.10 -29.21
CA ASN A 212 -3.94 -21.14 -29.70
C ASN A 212 -2.64 -20.56 -30.26
N ARG A 213 -2.10 -19.53 -29.61
CA ARG A 213 -0.93 -18.80 -30.05
C ARG A 213 0.20 -18.97 -29.05
N ASP A 214 1.46 -19.16 -29.54
CA ASP A 214 2.65 -19.31 -28.69
C ASP A 214 2.43 -20.31 -27.53
N VAL A 215 1.82 -21.47 -27.84
CA VAL A 215 1.23 -22.38 -26.84
C VAL A 215 2.25 -22.90 -25.85
N GLU A 216 3.46 -23.26 -26.27
CA GLU A 216 4.50 -23.77 -25.36
C GLU A 216 5.04 -22.68 -24.42
N PHE A 217 5.22 -21.46 -24.93
CA PHE A 217 5.53 -20.28 -24.13
C PHE A 217 4.42 -20.00 -23.10
N ALA A 218 3.18 -19.97 -23.57
CA ALA A 218 2.02 -19.66 -22.74
C ALA A 218 1.78 -20.71 -21.65
N LYS A 219 1.92 -22.01 -21.94
CA LYS A 219 1.80 -23.08 -20.94
C LYS A 219 2.83 -22.96 -19.83
N ARG A 220 4.09 -22.64 -20.16
CA ARG A 220 5.16 -22.50 -19.18
C ARG A 220 4.95 -21.26 -18.33
N SER A 221 4.62 -20.13 -18.94
CA SER A 221 4.30 -18.90 -18.23
C SER A 221 3.08 -19.08 -17.31
N PHE A 222 2.02 -19.72 -17.78
CA PHE A 222 0.82 -20.04 -17.01
C PHE A 222 1.15 -20.93 -15.80
N ARG A 223 2.01 -21.95 -15.98
CA ARG A 223 2.43 -22.85 -14.90
C ARG A 223 3.20 -22.12 -13.81
N VAL A 224 4.19 -21.30 -14.20
CA VAL A 224 4.96 -20.50 -13.24
C VAL A 224 4.06 -19.55 -12.49
N ALA A 225 3.19 -18.82 -13.20
CA ALA A 225 2.25 -17.88 -12.60
C ALA A 225 1.23 -18.56 -11.68
N ALA A 226 0.71 -19.72 -12.06
CA ALA A 226 -0.24 -20.47 -11.24
C ALA A 226 0.40 -20.96 -9.93
N ALA A 227 1.64 -21.48 -9.99
CA ALA A 227 2.35 -21.98 -8.81
C ALA A 227 2.76 -20.84 -7.87
N PHE A 228 3.43 -19.83 -8.40
CA PHE A 228 3.86 -18.66 -7.61
C PHE A 228 2.67 -17.86 -7.08
N GLY A 229 1.61 -17.70 -7.90
CA GLY A 229 0.39 -17.02 -7.51
C GLY A 229 -0.38 -17.75 -6.41
N LEU A 230 -0.45 -19.08 -6.44
CA LEU A 230 -1.08 -19.84 -5.36
C LEU A 230 -0.33 -19.67 -4.03
N ALA A 231 1.00 -19.81 -4.05
CA ALA A 231 1.82 -19.57 -2.86
C ALA A 231 1.65 -18.15 -2.33
N SER A 232 1.62 -17.17 -3.24
CA SER A 232 1.52 -15.74 -2.89
C SER A 232 0.14 -15.38 -2.33
N VAL A 233 -0.95 -15.93 -2.88
CA VAL A 233 -2.30 -15.65 -2.36
C VAL A 233 -2.54 -16.30 -1.01
N LEU A 234 -1.99 -17.48 -0.76
CA LEU A 234 -1.99 -18.08 0.58
C LEU A 234 -1.20 -17.22 1.56
N SER A 235 -0.02 -16.74 1.15
CA SER A 235 0.80 -15.84 1.95
C SER A 235 0.08 -14.54 2.27
N VAL A 236 -0.54 -13.87 1.28
CA VAL A 236 -1.24 -12.60 1.50
C VAL A 236 -2.43 -12.72 2.44
N ILE A 237 -3.13 -13.86 2.45
CA ILE A 237 -4.24 -14.12 3.37
C ILE A 237 -3.71 -14.26 4.80
N VAL A 238 -2.68 -15.10 5.01
CA VAL A 238 -2.09 -15.31 6.34
C VAL A 238 -1.45 -14.03 6.88
N LEU A 239 -0.70 -13.33 6.06
CA LEU A 239 -0.05 -12.07 6.45
C LEU A 239 -1.06 -10.90 6.56
N GLY A 240 -2.20 -10.99 5.89
CA GLY A 240 -3.33 -10.08 6.06
C GLY A 240 -3.99 -10.22 7.42
N ASP A 241 -4.10 -11.45 7.94
CA ASP A 241 -4.55 -11.71 9.31
C ASP A 241 -3.60 -11.07 10.33
N GLU A 242 -2.28 -11.23 10.16
CA GLU A 242 -1.28 -10.57 11.01
C GLU A 242 -1.38 -9.05 10.96
N SER A 243 -1.56 -8.49 9.75
CA SER A 243 -1.77 -7.04 9.56
C SER A 243 -3.04 -6.56 10.26
N GLY A 244 -4.12 -7.33 10.19
CA GLY A 244 -5.38 -7.04 10.91
C GLY A 244 -5.20 -7.06 12.41
N TYR A 245 -4.48 -8.03 12.94
CA TYR A 245 -4.17 -8.12 14.38
C TYR A 245 -3.37 -6.90 14.85
N THR A 246 -2.31 -6.51 14.15
CA THR A 246 -1.51 -5.32 14.51
C THR A 246 -2.31 -4.02 14.43
N VAL A 247 -3.26 -3.90 13.49
CA VAL A 247 -4.21 -2.78 13.42
C VAL A 247 -5.12 -2.76 14.65
N GLY A 248 -5.62 -3.91 15.08
CA GLY A 248 -6.46 -4.04 16.29
C GLY A 248 -5.74 -3.58 17.56
N GLU A 249 -4.44 -3.85 17.67
CA GLU A 249 -3.62 -3.43 18.81
C GLU A 249 -3.24 -1.94 18.74
N ALA A 250 -2.87 -1.42 17.56
CA ALA A 250 -2.37 -0.05 17.40
C ALA A 250 -3.46 0.99 17.13
N GLN A 251 -4.52 0.63 16.42
CA GLN A 251 -5.56 1.55 15.92
C GLN A 251 -6.97 0.96 16.10
N GLN A 252 -7.45 0.89 17.32
CA GLN A 252 -8.77 0.32 17.65
C GLN A 252 -9.92 0.99 16.89
N THR A 253 -9.82 2.30 16.66
CA THR A 253 -10.84 3.06 15.91
C THR A 253 -10.96 2.56 14.46
N LYS A 254 -9.82 2.32 13.80
CA LYS A 254 -9.80 1.76 12.44
C LYS A 254 -10.41 0.36 12.41
N MET A 255 -10.04 -0.49 13.36
CA MET A 255 -10.58 -1.84 13.48
C MET A 255 -12.10 -1.82 13.67
N ALA A 256 -12.60 -1.01 14.60
CA ALA A 256 -14.03 -0.91 14.86
C ALA A 256 -14.82 -0.38 13.65
N ALA A 257 -14.28 0.61 12.92
CA ALA A 257 -14.90 1.14 11.70
C ALA A 257 -14.89 0.11 10.55
N MET A 258 -13.79 -0.59 10.35
CA MET A 258 -13.62 -1.62 9.33
C MET A 258 -14.55 -2.82 9.54
N GLU A 259 -14.90 -3.11 10.79
CA GLU A 259 -15.77 -4.21 11.19
C GLU A 259 -17.22 -3.79 11.48
N ALA A 260 -17.57 -2.51 11.32
CA ALA A 260 -18.87 -1.91 11.64
C ALA A 260 -19.33 -2.24 13.08
N MET A 261 -18.38 -2.21 14.02
CA MET A 261 -18.62 -2.51 15.43
C MET A 261 -19.03 -1.24 16.19
N TRP A 262 -20.31 -0.98 16.28
CA TRP A 262 -20.84 0.17 17.01
C TRP A 262 -20.76 -0.01 18.52
N GLU A 263 -21.13 -1.19 18.99
CA GLU A 263 -21.12 -1.57 20.41
C GLU A 263 -19.95 -2.51 20.71
N THR A 264 -19.47 -2.47 21.96
CA THR A 264 -18.48 -3.42 22.46
C THR A 264 -19.08 -4.83 22.48
N LYS A 265 -18.51 -5.75 21.72
CA LYS A 265 -18.98 -7.13 21.65
C LYS A 265 -18.37 -7.97 22.77
N PRO A 266 -19.19 -8.80 23.44
CA PRO A 266 -18.68 -9.75 24.44
C PRO A 266 -17.73 -10.75 23.80
N ALA A 267 -16.79 -11.26 24.59
CA ALA A 267 -15.85 -12.28 24.13
C ALA A 267 -16.50 -13.69 24.11
N PRO A 268 -16.18 -14.52 23.10
CA PRO A 268 -15.46 -14.20 21.88
C PRO A 268 -16.33 -13.49 20.84
N ALA A 269 -15.83 -12.37 20.29
CA ALA A 269 -16.58 -11.56 19.32
C ALA A 269 -16.81 -12.31 18.01
N GLY A 270 -17.99 -12.15 17.41
CA GLY A 270 -18.33 -12.64 16.10
C GLY A 270 -17.83 -11.70 14.99
N LEU A 271 -17.54 -12.26 13.81
CA LEU A 271 -17.17 -11.53 12.61
C LEU A 271 -18.40 -11.19 11.77
N THR A 272 -18.67 -9.93 11.56
CA THR A 272 -19.74 -9.47 10.67
C THR A 272 -19.32 -9.64 9.22
N LEU A 273 -19.97 -10.53 8.46
CA LEU A 273 -19.66 -10.73 7.03
C LEU A 273 -20.31 -9.66 6.15
N VAL A 274 -21.58 -9.39 6.39
CA VAL A 274 -22.40 -8.44 5.64
C VAL A 274 -23.28 -7.68 6.63
N ALA A 275 -23.42 -6.38 6.44
CA ALA A 275 -24.28 -5.54 7.27
C ALA A 275 -24.95 -4.43 6.46
N SER A 276 -26.16 -4.06 6.89
CA SER A 276 -26.80 -2.81 6.46
C SER A 276 -26.49 -1.74 7.51
N ILE A 277 -25.54 -0.89 7.20
CA ILE A 277 -25.00 0.11 8.12
C ILE A 277 -25.85 1.38 8.06
N ASN A 278 -26.29 1.85 9.22
CA ASN A 278 -26.98 3.13 9.40
C ASN A 278 -26.07 4.07 10.21
N GLU A 279 -25.29 4.88 9.49
CA GLU A 279 -24.35 5.82 10.12
C GLU A 279 -25.09 6.93 10.90
N ALA A 280 -26.29 7.34 10.45
CA ALA A 280 -27.06 8.40 11.12
C ALA A 280 -27.50 7.99 12.52
N GLU A 281 -27.85 6.71 12.70
CA GLU A 281 -28.26 6.16 13.99
C GLU A 281 -27.12 5.41 14.71
N SER A 282 -25.92 5.39 14.11
CA SER A 282 -24.74 4.72 14.66
C SER A 282 -25.02 3.25 15.03
N LYS A 283 -25.67 2.52 14.12
CA LYS A 283 -25.99 1.08 14.30
C LYS A 283 -26.04 0.34 12.97
N ASN A 284 -26.06 -0.99 13.03
CA ASN A 284 -26.42 -1.83 11.90
C ASN A 284 -27.92 -2.14 11.95
N ASN A 285 -28.64 -1.92 10.84
CA ASN A 285 -30.06 -2.30 10.76
C ASN A 285 -30.24 -3.83 10.84
N TRP A 286 -29.33 -4.54 10.18
CA TRP A 286 -29.18 -5.99 10.25
C TRP A 286 -27.74 -6.37 9.91
N GLU A 287 -27.29 -7.50 10.41
CA GLU A 287 -25.97 -8.05 10.09
C GLU A 287 -26.01 -9.58 10.04
N VAL A 288 -25.13 -10.14 9.22
CA VAL A 288 -24.85 -11.59 9.17
C VAL A 288 -23.49 -11.81 9.79
N GLU A 289 -23.48 -12.56 10.88
CA GLU A 289 -22.30 -12.74 11.72
C GLU A 289 -21.87 -14.21 11.77
N VAL A 290 -20.56 -14.45 11.73
CA VAL A 290 -19.97 -15.76 12.04
C VAL A 290 -19.54 -15.71 13.51
N PRO A 291 -20.16 -16.50 14.39
CA PRO A 291 -19.83 -16.48 15.82
C PRO A 291 -18.35 -16.79 16.08
N TRP A 292 -17.77 -16.12 17.09
CA TRP A 292 -16.41 -16.33 17.62
C TRP A 292 -15.25 -15.97 16.67
N LEU A 293 -15.49 -15.87 15.39
CA LEU A 293 -14.42 -15.76 14.40
C LEU A 293 -13.59 -14.47 14.59
N MET A 294 -14.22 -13.33 14.88
CA MET A 294 -13.52 -12.07 15.12
C MET A 294 -12.64 -12.13 16.39
N GLY A 295 -13.10 -12.79 17.44
CA GLY A 295 -12.28 -13.02 18.64
C GLY A 295 -11.03 -13.82 18.34
N LEU A 296 -11.14 -14.86 17.50
CA LEU A 296 -10.00 -15.71 17.12
C LEU A 296 -8.99 -14.98 16.23
N ILE A 297 -9.44 -14.27 15.20
CA ILE A 297 -8.55 -13.60 14.24
C ILE A 297 -8.11 -12.20 14.71
N GLY A 298 -9.00 -11.42 15.29
CA GLY A 298 -8.73 -10.01 15.65
C GLY A 298 -8.03 -9.84 17.00
N THR A 299 -8.25 -10.75 17.96
CA THR A 299 -7.60 -10.67 19.29
C THR A 299 -6.78 -11.89 19.66
N ARG A 300 -6.86 -12.96 18.87
CA ARG A 300 -6.25 -14.28 19.18
C ARG A 300 -6.61 -14.79 20.58
N SER A 301 -7.80 -14.44 21.04
CA SER A 301 -8.28 -14.73 22.39
C SER A 301 -9.79 -15.00 22.38
N VAL A 302 -10.20 -15.94 23.20
CA VAL A 302 -11.63 -16.23 23.44
C VAL A 302 -12.20 -15.43 24.62
N SER A 303 -11.37 -14.67 25.33
CA SER A 303 -11.75 -13.93 26.54
C SER A 303 -11.58 -12.41 26.41
N LYS A 304 -10.88 -11.90 25.38
CA LYS A 304 -10.64 -10.47 25.17
C LYS A 304 -11.83 -9.84 24.45
N GLN A 305 -12.38 -8.80 25.02
CA GLN A 305 -13.41 -7.98 24.38
C GLN A 305 -12.80 -7.05 23.35
N ILE A 306 -13.57 -6.70 22.32
CA ILE A 306 -13.19 -5.72 21.32
C ILE A 306 -14.08 -4.49 21.52
N PRO A 307 -13.48 -3.30 21.79
CA PRO A 307 -14.25 -2.11 22.05
C PRO A 307 -14.98 -1.63 20.77
N GLY A 308 -16.26 -1.30 20.94
CA GLY A 308 -17.06 -0.69 19.88
C GLY A 308 -16.79 0.82 19.72
N ILE A 309 -17.32 1.38 18.64
CA ILE A 309 -17.17 2.79 18.29
C ILE A 309 -17.65 3.72 19.42
N HIS A 310 -18.75 3.39 20.08
CA HIS A 310 -19.27 4.23 21.16
C HIS A 310 -18.30 4.31 22.35
N GLU A 311 -17.76 3.19 22.79
CA GLU A 311 -16.75 3.15 23.86
C GLU A 311 -15.46 3.89 23.46
N ILE A 312 -15.02 3.71 22.21
CA ILE A 312 -13.82 4.41 21.68
C ILE A 312 -14.05 5.93 21.66
N LYS A 313 -15.23 6.40 21.26
CA LYS A 313 -15.57 7.82 21.28
C LYS A 313 -15.51 8.41 22.70
N GLU A 314 -15.98 7.68 23.71
CA GLU A 314 -15.88 8.13 25.10
C GLU A 314 -14.41 8.22 25.57
N LYS A 315 -13.58 7.23 25.22
CA LYS A 315 -12.15 7.29 25.50
C LYS A 315 -11.48 8.47 24.77
N ASN A 316 -11.83 8.71 23.53
CA ASN A 316 -11.31 9.84 22.75
C ASN A 316 -11.77 11.20 23.30
N ARG A 317 -13.00 11.31 23.79
CA ARG A 317 -13.51 12.49 24.48
C ARG A 317 -12.65 12.82 25.71
N ALA A 318 -12.37 11.82 26.55
CA ALA A 318 -11.50 11.99 27.71
C ALA A 318 -10.08 12.43 27.30
N ARG A 319 -9.54 11.88 26.22
CA ARG A 319 -8.24 12.27 25.67
C ARG A 319 -8.23 13.71 25.13
N ILE A 320 -9.30 14.14 24.43
CA ILE A 320 -9.44 15.53 23.95
C ILE A 320 -9.44 16.50 25.14
N LEU A 321 -10.17 16.20 26.21
CA LEU A 321 -10.21 17.05 27.40
C LEU A 321 -8.84 17.17 28.08
N ARG A 322 -8.11 16.05 28.25
CA ARG A 322 -6.71 16.08 28.73
C ARG A 322 -5.79 16.80 27.74
N GLY A 323 -6.05 16.68 26.44
CA GLY A 323 -5.34 17.35 25.38
C GLY A 323 -5.41 18.88 25.46
N ILE A 324 -6.52 19.46 25.94
CA ILE A 324 -6.63 20.89 26.23
C ILE A 324 -5.57 21.30 27.25
N THR A 325 -5.41 20.53 28.32
CA THR A 325 -4.38 20.78 29.36
C THR A 325 -2.97 20.68 28.75
N ALA A 326 -2.72 19.68 27.86
CA ALA A 326 -1.44 19.54 27.19
C ALA A 326 -1.11 20.71 26.27
N VAL A 327 -2.08 21.21 25.49
CA VAL A 327 -1.90 22.38 24.61
C VAL A 327 -1.59 23.63 25.44
N ASN A 328 -2.34 23.90 26.50
CA ASN A 328 -2.12 25.05 27.39
C ASN A 328 -0.75 24.99 28.07
N ALA A 329 -0.34 23.82 28.56
CA ALA A 329 0.97 23.62 29.14
C ALA A 329 2.09 23.86 28.11
N LEU A 330 1.93 23.41 26.88
CA LEU A 330 2.89 23.66 25.80
C LEU A 330 3.00 25.14 25.45
N GLU A 331 1.87 25.86 25.39
CA GLU A 331 1.86 27.30 25.13
C GLU A 331 2.55 28.08 26.28
N ALA A 332 2.34 27.67 27.53
CA ALA A 332 3.04 28.23 28.68
C ALA A 332 4.57 27.99 28.63
N VAL A 333 4.98 26.75 28.29
CA VAL A 333 6.40 26.40 28.09
C VAL A 333 7.02 27.21 26.94
N ARG A 334 6.28 27.47 25.86
CA ARG A 334 6.75 28.34 24.76
C ARG A 334 6.97 29.77 25.20
N ALA A 335 6.09 30.29 26.05
CA ALA A 335 6.20 31.65 26.59
C ALA A 335 7.37 31.77 27.59
N ASN A 336 7.56 30.76 28.44
CA ASN A 336 8.64 30.68 29.41
C ASN A 336 9.19 29.24 29.52
N ARG A 337 10.32 28.98 28.87
CA ARG A 337 10.97 27.65 28.83
C ARG A 337 11.53 27.21 30.20
N THR A 338 11.60 28.05 31.18
CA THR A 338 12.08 27.74 32.54
C THR A 338 10.95 27.49 33.53
N ASP A 339 9.71 27.57 33.10
CA ASP A 339 8.54 27.28 33.93
C ASP A 339 8.44 25.76 34.23
N SER A 340 8.97 25.41 35.42
CA SER A 340 9.01 24.01 35.86
C SER A 340 7.61 23.39 36.09
N ALA A 341 6.62 24.21 36.46
CA ALA A 341 5.25 23.76 36.66
C ALA A 341 4.58 23.40 35.31
N ALA A 342 4.75 24.30 34.32
CA ALA A 342 4.25 24.07 32.97
C ALA A 342 4.93 22.83 32.31
N LEU A 343 6.25 22.68 32.48
CA LEU A 343 7.00 21.51 31.98
C LEU A 343 6.49 20.20 32.60
N LYS A 344 6.28 20.18 33.92
CA LYS A 344 5.75 19.01 34.61
C LYS A 344 4.35 18.64 34.09
N THR A 345 3.47 19.63 33.97
CA THR A 345 2.12 19.42 33.43
C THR A 345 2.17 18.95 32.00
N PHE A 346 3.05 19.51 31.16
CA PHE A 346 3.22 19.07 29.79
C PHE A 346 3.69 17.61 29.73
N ASP A 347 4.69 17.21 30.48
CA ASP A 347 5.20 15.83 30.52
C ASP A 347 4.14 14.82 30.95
N GLU A 348 3.23 15.22 31.87
CA GLU A 348 2.11 14.38 32.31
C GLU A 348 1.07 14.15 31.20
N TYR A 349 0.77 15.17 30.39
CA TYR A 349 -0.34 15.14 29.42
C TYR A 349 0.12 15.11 27.94
N LYS A 350 1.43 15.11 27.65
CA LYS A 350 1.98 15.19 26.27
C LYS A 350 1.46 14.10 25.33
N THR A 351 1.11 12.92 25.84
CA THR A 351 0.56 11.82 25.04
C THR A 351 -0.82 12.11 24.46
N ASP A 352 -1.54 13.08 25.04
CA ASP A 352 -2.85 13.51 24.56
C ASP A 352 -2.79 14.86 23.81
N LEU A 353 -1.58 15.40 23.57
CA LEU A 353 -1.38 16.66 22.85
C LEU A 353 -2.09 16.66 21.49
N GLY A 354 -1.90 15.62 20.69
CA GLY A 354 -2.52 15.49 19.38
C GLY A 354 -4.05 15.54 19.44
N PHE A 355 -4.65 14.97 20.46
CA PHE A 355 -6.10 15.01 20.66
C PHE A 355 -6.60 16.41 21.00
N GLY A 356 -5.83 17.20 21.76
CA GLY A 356 -6.13 18.62 21.98
C GLY A 356 -6.02 19.44 20.69
N LEU A 357 -5.06 19.12 19.84
CA LEU A 357 -4.86 19.78 18.54
C LEU A 357 -6.02 19.56 17.56
N LEU A 358 -6.85 18.54 17.71
CA LEU A 358 -8.06 18.35 16.90
C LEU A 358 -9.02 19.54 17.03
N LEU A 359 -9.06 20.19 18.18
CA LEU A 359 -9.92 21.35 18.42
C LEU A 359 -9.50 22.57 17.59
N LYS A 360 -8.21 22.67 17.21
CA LYS A 360 -7.69 23.77 16.37
C LYS A 360 -8.31 23.78 14.94
N LYS A 361 -9.02 22.74 14.55
CA LYS A 361 -9.87 22.74 13.34
C LYS A 361 -11.03 23.73 13.47
N TYR A 362 -11.56 23.91 14.66
CA TYR A 362 -12.79 24.64 14.93
C TYR A 362 -12.58 25.97 15.67
N VAL A 363 -11.54 26.04 16.52
CA VAL A 363 -11.23 27.22 17.34
C VAL A 363 -9.72 27.48 17.31
N GLU A 364 -9.35 28.76 17.38
CA GLU A 364 -7.93 29.12 17.49
C GLU A 364 -7.38 28.87 18.90
N ASP A 365 -8.16 29.22 19.91
CA ASP A 365 -7.86 28.96 21.33
C ASP A 365 -8.69 27.74 21.79
N VAL A 366 -8.00 26.68 22.20
CA VAL A 366 -8.65 25.45 22.69
C VAL A 366 -9.53 25.66 23.92
N ASN A 367 -9.28 26.73 24.69
CA ASN A 367 -10.10 27.08 25.87
C ASN A 367 -11.49 27.61 25.48
N GLN A 368 -11.68 28.04 24.23
CA GLN A 368 -12.98 28.48 23.70
C GLN A 368 -13.82 27.32 23.17
N ALA A 369 -13.32 26.10 23.27
CA ALA A 369 -14.05 24.92 22.79
C ALA A 369 -15.31 24.67 23.63
N THR A 370 -16.48 24.88 23.03
CA THR A 370 -17.78 24.54 23.63
C THR A 370 -17.99 23.02 23.63
N PRO A 371 -18.91 22.49 24.47
CA PRO A 371 -19.26 21.07 24.44
C PRO A 371 -19.66 20.58 23.03
N ALA A 372 -20.31 21.41 22.24
CA ALA A 372 -20.69 21.10 20.87
C ALA A 372 -19.47 20.96 19.93
N ILE A 373 -18.42 21.77 20.13
CA ILE A 373 -17.17 21.70 19.38
C ILE A 373 -16.38 20.45 19.80
N ILE A 374 -16.34 20.16 21.09
CA ILE A 374 -15.71 18.93 21.59
C ILE A 374 -16.39 17.70 20.97
N GLU A 375 -17.73 17.69 20.90
CA GLU A 375 -18.47 16.59 20.30
C GLU A 375 -18.16 16.42 18.79
N LYS A 376 -18.04 17.53 18.05
CA LYS A 376 -17.60 17.48 16.65
C LYS A 376 -16.21 16.86 16.52
N ALA A 377 -15.25 17.28 17.35
CA ALA A 377 -13.90 16.74 17.35
C ALA A 377 -13.88 15.24 17.72
N VAL A 378 -14.72 14.79 18.66
CA VAL A 378 -14.89 13.38 19.00
C VAL A 378 -15.41 12.59 17.80
N ASN A 379 -16.43 13.11 17.10
CA ASN A 379 -16.98 12.46 15.92
C ASN A 379 -15.98 12.38 14.77
N ASP A 380 -15.12 13.39 14.59
CA ASP A 380 -14.05 13.37 13.59
C ASP A 380 -13.01 12.28 13.86
N THR A 381 -12.85 11.80 15.10
CA THR A 381 -11.88 10.73 15.41
C THR A 381 -12.23 9.39 14.78
N VAL A 382 -13.44 9.20 14.29
CA VAL A 382 -13.91 7.96 13.69
C VAL A 382 -14.13 8.17 12.19
N PRO A 383 -13.45 7.42 11.31
CA PRO A 383 -13.71 7.48 9.87
C PRO A 383 -15.12 6.96 9.57
N ARG A 384 -15.67 7.31 8.39
CA ARG A 384 -16.97 6.81 7.97
C ARG A 384 -16.97 5.29 7.87
N VAL A 385 -17.91 4.66 8.55
CA VAL A 385 -17.97 3.21 8.73
C VAL A 385 -18.34 2.48 7.44
N THR A 386 -19.34 2.98 6.72
CA THR A 386 -19.85 2.32 5.51
C THR A 386 -18.77 2.10 4.44
N PRO A 387 -18.01 3.12 4.01
CA PRO A 387 -16.96 2.89 3.02
C PRO A 387 -15.80 2.03 3.55
N MET A 388 -15.46 2.14 4.84
CA MET A 388 -14.43 1.32 5.47
C MET A 388 -14.80 -0.16 5.47
N PHE A 389 -16.00 -0.48 5.91
CA PHE A 389 -16.52 -1.85 5.98
C PHE A 389 -16.55 -2.49 4.59
N TRP A 390 -17.16 -1.84 3.61
CA TRP A 390 -17.30 -2.42 2.28
C TRP A 390 -15.99 -2.50 1.51
N ALA A 391 -15.10 -1.52 1.63
CA ALA A 391 -13.77 -1.59 1.04
C ALA A 391 -12.99 -2.81 1.56
N PHE A 392 -13.02 -3.04 2.86
CA PHE A 392 -12.38 -4.20 3.48
C PHE A 392 -13.02 -5.52 3.03
N ARG A 393 -14.35 -5.63 3.02
CA ARG A 393 -15.08 -6.85 2.60
C ARG A 393 -14.84 -7.20 1.14
N ILE A 394 -14.83 -6.22 0.23
CA ILE A 394 -14.56 -6.44 -1.20
C ILE A 394 -13.11 -6.89 -1.39
N MET A 395 -12.15 -6.25 -0.70
CA MET A 395 -10.73 -6.65 -0.75
C MET A 395 -10.55 -8.11 -0.35
N VAL A 396 -11.12 -8.52 0.78
CA VAL A 396 -11.04 -9.91 1.29
C VAL A 396 -11.74 -10.88 0.35
N GLY A 397 -12.92 -10.53 -0.15
CA GLY A 397 -13.67 -11.34 -1.12
C GLY A 397 -12.91 -11.57 -2.42
N LEU A 398 -12.24 -10.55 -2.95
CA LEU A 398 -11.36 -10.69 -4.10
C LEU A 398 -10.17 -11.60 -3.79
N GLY A 399 -9.59 -11.52 -2.59
CA GLY A 399 -8.53 -12.41 -2.14
C GLY A 399 -8.94 -13.89 -2.21
N PHE A 400 -10.12 -14.24 -1.68
CA PHE A 400 -10.64 -15.61 -1.75
C PHE A 400 -11.01 -16.03 -3.18
N ALA A 401 -11.53 -15.14 -4.02
CA ALA A 401 -11.79 -15.42 -5.43
C ALA A 401 -10.49 -15.72 -6.19
N MET A 402 -9.43 -14.96 -5.91
CA MET A 402 -8.10 -15.22 -6.48
C MET A 402 -7.48 -16.52 -5.96
N LEU A 403 -7.68 -16.87 -4.68
CA LEU A 403 -7.25 -18.15 -4.12
C LEU A 403 -7.89 -19.33 -4.87
N LEU A 404 -9.20 -19.26 -5.09
CA LEU A 404 -9.90 -20.30 -5.85
C LEU A 404 -9.40 -20.38 -7.30
N LEU A 405 -9.20 -19.25 -7.96
CA LEU A 405 -8.67 -19.19 -9.32
C LEU A 405 -7.27 -19.81 -9.41
N PHE A 406 -6.34 -19.39 -8.57
CA PHE A 406 -4.97 -19.91 -8.59
C PHE A 406 -4.91 -21.40 -8.20
N GLY A 407 -5.75 -21.83 -7.27
CA GLY A 407 -5.88 -23.24 -6.89
C GLY A 407 -6.33 -24.10 -8.08
N LEU A 408 -7.37 -23.67 -8.79
CA LEU A 408 -7.86 -24.37 -9.99
C LEU A 408 -6.88 -24.29 -11.15
N ALA A 409 -6.20 -23.16 -11.35
CA ALA A 409 -5.16 -22.98 -12.34
C ALA A 409 -3.99 -23.94 -12.07
N PHE A 410 -3.50 -23.98 -10.85
CA PHE A 410 -2.42 -24.89 -10.44
C PHE A 410 -2.82 -26.36 -10.61
N TRP A 411 -4.02 -26.74 -10.14
CA TRP A 411 -4.57 -28.09 -10.34
C TRP A 411 -4.64 -28.47 -11.82
N SER A 412 -5.05 -27.53 -12.68
CA SER A 412 -5.13 -27.77 -14.13
C SER A 412 -3.75 -27.99 -14.77
N THR A 413 -2.69 -27.37 -14.21
CA THR A 413 -1.32 -27.61 -14.68
C THR A 413 -0.80 -28.98 -14.29
N LEU A 414 -1.08 -29.44 -13.06
CA LEU A 414 -0.72 -30.78 -12.60
C LEU A 414 -1.36 -31.89 -13.45
N LYS A 415 -2.61 -31.66 -13.86
CA LYS A 415 -3.35 -32.61 -14.75
C LYS A 415 -3.07 -32.40 -16.24
N SER A 416 -2.21 -31.45 -16.61
CA SER A 416 -1.94 -31.05 -18.00
C SER A 416 -3.21 -30.72 -18.82
N THR A 417 -4.22 -30.19 -18.13
CA THR A 417 -5.54 -29.86 -18.72
C THR A 417 -5.75 -28.35 -18.95
N CYS A 418 -4.76 -27.50 -18.66
CA CYS A 418 -4.89 -26.05 -18.74
C CYS A 418 -5.38 -25.55 -20.10
N THR A 419 -4.96 -26.14 -21.22
CA THR A 419 -5.40 -25.77 -22.56
C THR A 419 -6.84 -26.19 -22.87
N ARG A 420 -7.36 -27.21 -22.20
CA ARG A 420 -8.71 -27.77 -22.45
C ARG A 420 -9.80 -27.03 -21.67
N ARG A 421 -9.47 -26.43 -20.54
CA ARG A 421 -10.43 -25.76 -19.65
C ARG A 421 -10.63 -24.28 -20.04
N ARG A 422 -11.29 -24.05 -21.18
CA ARG A 422 -11.49 -22.70 -21.73
C ARG A 422 -12.23 -21.75 -20.78
N TRP A 423 -13.13 -22.23 -19.94
CA TRP A 423 -13.83 -21.43 -18.94
C TRP A 423 -12.86 -20.86 -17.89
N LEU A 424 -11.89 -21.67 -17.42
CA LEU A 424 -10.87 -21.25 -16.47
C LEU A 424 -9.96 -20.17 -17.06
N LEU A 425 -9.55 -20.33 -18.33
CA LEU A 425 -8.75 -19.33 -19.03
C LEU A 425 -9.50 -18.01 -19.21
N ARG A 426 -10.82 -18.06 -19.49
CA ARG A 426 -11.65 -16.85 -19.56
C ARG A 426 -11.78 -16.20 -18.21
N TRP A 427 -11.98 -16.98 -17.15
CA TRP A 427 -12.06 -16.46 -15.79
C TRP A 427 -10.74 -15.81 -15.38
N ALA A 428 -9.59 -16.43 -15.64
CA ALA A 428 -8.27 -15.85 -15.40
C ALA A 428 -8.09 -14.50 -16.13
N LEU A 429 -8.57 -14.40 -17.37
CA LEU A 429 -8.52 -13.15 -18.12
C LEU A 429 -9.42 -12.06 -17.53
N CYS A 430 -10.63 -12.40 -17.10
CA CYS A 430 -11.55 -11.46 -16.45
C CYS A 430 -11.05 -10.99 -15.08
N MET A 431 -10.28 -11.80 -14.38
CA MET A 431 -9.71 -11.48 -13.07
C MET A 431 -8.43 -10.63 -13.14
N LEU A 432 -7.98 -10.25 -14.32
CA LEU A 432 -6.80 -9.39 -14.49
C LEU A 432 -6.82 -8.15 -13.59
N PRO A 433 -7.89 -7.35 -13.48
CA PRO A 433 -7.90 -6.15 -12.64
C PRO A 433 -8.07 -6.44 -11.14
N ALA A 434 -8.44 -7.66 -10.76
CA ALA A 434 -8.82 -7.99 -9.37
C ALA A 434 -7.73 -7.68 -8.32
N PRO A 435 -6.44 -8.02 -8.52
CA PRO A 435 -5.42 -7.72 -7.52
C PRO A 435 -5.18 -6.22 -7.38
N TRP A 436 -5.28 -5.41 -8.45
CA TRP A 436 -5.19 -3.96 -8.35
C TRP A 436 -6.35 -3.37 -7.56
N ILE A 437 -7.57 -3.80 -7.85
CA ILE A 437 -8.76 -3.36 -7.09
C ILE A 437 -8.58 -3.70 -5.61
N ALA A 438 -8.11 -4.91 -5.30
CA ALA A 438 -7.85 -5.33 -3.92
C ALA A 438 -6.76 -4.47 -3.25
N CYS A 439 -5.66 -4.16 -3.95
CA CYS A 439 -4.60 -3.30 -3.44
C CYS A 439 -5.08 -1.87 -3.16
N GLU A 440 -5.83 -1.26 -4.09
CA GLU A 440 -6.37 0.09 -3.94
C GLU A 440 -7.36 0.18 -2.78
N LEU A 441 -8.23 -0.82 -2.63
CA LEU A 441 -9.15 -0.91 -1.48
C LEU A 441 -8.38 -1.10 -0.17
N GLY A 442 -7.29 -1.88 -0.18
CA GLY A 442 -6.40 -2.03 0.98
C GLY A 442 -5.76 -0.72 1.41
N TRP A 443 -5.27 0.07 0.46
CA TRP A 443 -4.74 1.42 0.72
C TRP A 443 -5.82 2.36 1.21
N PHE A 444 -7.02 2.31 0.64
CA PHE A 444 -8.16 3.08 1.14
C PHE A 444 -8.43 2.76 2.62
N VAL A 445 -8.53 1.50 2.99
CA VAL A 445 -8.72 1.08 4.39
C VAL A 445 -7.58 1.58 5.28
N ALA A 446 -6.32 1.46 4.82
CA ALA A 446 -5.17 1.87 5.60
C ALA A 446 -5.11 3.38 5.86
N GLU A 447 -5.32 4.20 4.83
CA GLU A 447 -5.07 5.64 4.88
C GLU A 447 -6.34 6.46 5.21
N TYR A 448 -7.47 6.10 4.64
CA TYR A 448 -8.76 6.69 5.02
C TYR A 448 -9.13 6.31 6.46
N GLY A 449 -8.86 5.06 6.86
CA GLY A 449 -9.07 4.59 8.22
C GLY A 449 -8.15 5.23 9.27
N ARG A 450 -7.08 5.91 8.86
CA ARG A 450 -6.23 6.69 9.76
C ARG A 450 -6.76 8.10 10.02
N GLN A 451 -7.63 8.62 9.17
CA GLN A 451 -8.19 9.97 9.37
C GLN A 451 -8.92 10.08 10.71
N PRO A 452 -8.83 11.24 11.39
CA PRO A 452 -8.36 12.57 10.93
C PRO A 452 -6.85 12.82 11.08
N TRP A 453 -6.05 11.80 11.19
CA TRP A 453 -4.63 11.89 11.50
C TRP A 453 -3.73 11.78 10.27
N THR A 454 -2.71 12.61 10.18
CA THR A 454 -1.52 12.33 9.36
C THR A 454 -0.58 11.39 10.09
N ILE A 455 -0.34 11.63 11.39
CA ILE A 455 0.36 10.70 12.28
C ILE A 455 -0.62 10.33 13.39
N TYR A 456 -0.95 9.06 13.49
CA TYR A 456 -2.01 8.58 14.37
C TYR A 456 -1.84 9.03 15.82
N GLY A 457 -2.84 9.75 16.34
CA GLY A 457 -2.87 10.28 17.70
C GLY A 457 -1.90 11.44 17.99
N VAL A 458 -1.08 11.86 17.03
CA VAL A 458 0.00 12.85 17.21
C VAL A 458 -0.25 14.11 16.41
N LEU A 459 -0.44 14.00 15.09
CA LEU A 459 -0.59 15.15 14.20
C LEU A 459 -1.88 15.05 13.38
N PRO A 460 -2.85 15.96 13.61
CA PRO A 460 -4.05 16.06 12.78
C PRO A 460 -3.74 16.47 11.33
N THR A 461 -4.52 15.94 10.40
CA THR A 461 -4.34 16.20 8.95
C THR A 461 -4.49 17.68 8.59
N HIS A 462 -5.43 18.40 9.22
CA HIS A 462 -5.63 19.84 8.96
C HIS A 462 -4.43 20.72 9.38
N MET A 463 -3.54 20.22 10.25
CA MET A 463 -2.32 20.90 10.65
C MET A 463 -1.08 20.51 9.84
N SER A 464 -1.22 19.61 8.89
CA SER A 464 -0.11 19.02 8.14
C SER A 464 0.12 19.68 6.78
N VAL A 465 -0.87 20.40 6.27
CA VAL A 465 -0.87 20.99 4.92
C VAL A 465 -0.02 22.25 4.84
N SER A 466 0.51 22.52 3.65
CA SER A 466 1.23 23.76 3.35
C SER A 466 0.28 24.96 3.26
N THR A 467 0.83 26.16 3.46
CA THR A 467 0.13 27.44 3.25
C THR A 467 0.05 27.79 1.76
N LEU A 468 -0.76 27.02 1.00
CA LEU A 468 -1.01 27.25 -0.41
C LEU A 468 -2.38 27.95 -0.61
N SER A 469 -2.53 28.64 -1.74
CA SER A 469 -3.84 29.10 -2.16
C SER A 469 -4.64 27.96 -2.80
N VAL A 470 -5.96 28.02 -2.66
CA VAL A 470 -6.88 27.07 -3.30
C VAL A 470 -6.67 27.02 -4.82
N ASN A 471 -6.38 28.17 -5.45
CA ASN A 471 -6.12 28.25 -6.89
C ASN A 471 -4.83 27.51 -7.29
N ASN A 472 -3.79 27.56 -6.46
CA ASN A 472 -2.55 26.82 -6.69
C ASN A 472 -2.80 25.30 -6.64
N LEU A 473 -3.65 24.85 -5.71
CA LEU A 473 -4.05 23.45 -5.62
C LEU A 473 -4.86 22.98 -6.82
N TYR A 474 -5.82 23.78 -7.28
CA TYR A 474 -6.55 23.46 -8.52
C TYR A 474 -5.61 23.38 -9.74
N GLY A 475 -4.65 24.31 -9.84
CA GLY A 475 -3.68 24.31 -10.92
C GLY A 475 -2.78 23.06 -10.89
N SER A 476 -2.23 22.70 -9.72
CA SER A 476 -1.40 21.51 -9.56
C SER A 476 -2.19 20.22 -9.77
N LEU A 477 -3.41 20.12 -9.24
CA LEU A 477 -4.28 18.96 -9.43
C LEU A 477 -4.63 18.76 -10.92
N ALA A 478 -4.99 19.82 -11.62
CA ALA A 478 -5.23 19.77 -13.08
C ALA A 478 -3.97 19.32 -13.83
N GLY A 479 -2.80 19.83 -13.45
CA GLY A 479 -1.51 19.41 -14.01
C GLY A 479 -1.25 17.92 -13.82
N PHE A 480 -1.45 17.38 -12.62
CA PHE A 480 -1.32 15.94 -12.33
C PHE A 480 -2.33 15.11 -13.13
N ILE A 481 -3.59 15.52 -13.20
CA ILE A 481 -4.61 14.80 -13.98
C ILE A 481 -4.20 14.69 -15.45
N VAL A 482 -3.78 15.80 -16.06
CA VAL A 482 -3.36 15.81 -17.47
C VAL A 482 -2.11 14.94 -17.66
N PHE A 483 -1.08 15.18 -16.87
CA PHE A 483 0.20 14.46 -16.98
C PHE A 483 0.03 12.96 -16.78
N TYR A 484 -0.69 12.54 -15.73
CA TYR A 484 -0.90 11.12 -15.44
C TYR A 484 -1.83 10.44 -16.44
N THR A 485 -2.82 11.16 -16.98
CA THR A 485 -3.66 10.63 -18.05
C THR A 485 -2.84 10.35 -19.31
N VAL A 486 -1.93 11.25 -19.70
CA VAL A 486 -1.03 11.04 -20.85
C VAL A 486 -0.14 9.82 -20.60
N LEU A 487 0.47 9.72 -19.41
CA LEU A 487 1.31 8.57 -19.05
C LEU A 487 0.53 7.26 -19.10
N LEU A 488 -0.70 7.22 -18.55
CA LEU A 488 -1.56 6.04 -18.57
C LEU A 488 -1.91 5.60 -19.99
N VAL A 489 -2.26 6.55 -20.85
CA VAL A 489 -2.58 6.25 -22.26
C VAL A 489 -1.36 5.67 -22.97
N VAL A 490 -0.18 6.25 -22.78
CA VAL A 490 1.08 5.76 -23.38
C VAL A 490 1.40 4.35 -22.88
N GLU A 491 1.30 4.13 -21.56
CA GLU A 491 1.58 2.82 -21.00
C GLU A 491 0.61 1.76 -21.50
N MET A 492 -0.70 2.01 -21.40
CA MET A 492 -1.72 1.06 -21.86
C MET A 492 -1.55 0.74 -23.34
N PHE A 493 -1.21 1.72 -24.16
CA PHE A 493 -0.89 1.50 -25.57
C PHE A 493 0.32 0.57 -25.72
N LEU A 494 1.41 0.83 -25.01
CA LEU A 494 2.64 0.02 -25.10
C LEU A 494 2.41 -1.39 -24.55
N MET A 495 1.76 -1.51 -23.39
CA MET A 495 1.46 -2.81 -22.77
C MET A 495 0.59 -3.68 -23.69
N VAL A 496 -0.50 -3.14 -24.21
CA VAL A 496 -1.39 -3.86 -25.12
C VAL A 496 -0.68 -4.20 -26.42
N LYS A 497 0.09 -3.26 -27.00
CA LYS A 497 0.86 -3.49 -28.23
C LYS A 497 1.83 -4.67 -28.06
N PHE A 498 2.69 -4.63 -27.05
CA PHE A 498 3.71 -5.66 -26.86
C PHE A 498 3.14 -6.99 -26.36
N ALA A 499 2.10 -6.97 -25.52
CA ALA A 499 1.39 -8.19 -25.15
C ALA A 499 0.74 -8.85 -26.37
N ARG A 500 0.17 -8.08 -27.30
CA ARG A 500 -0.42 -8.62 -28.53
C ARG A 500 0.64 -9.11 -29.54
N GLN A 501 1.80 -8.47 -29.62
CA GLN A 501 2.88 -8.93 -30.49
C GLN A 501 3.47 -10.27 -30.03
N GLY A 502 3.53 -10.50 -28.72
CA GLY A 502 4.01 -11.75 -28.13
C GLY A 502 5.52 -11.92 -28.16
N PRO A 503 6.03 -13.14 -27.91
CA PRO A 503 7.46 -13.43 -27.83
C PRO A 503 8.25 -13.12 -29.08
N GLY A 504 7.62 -13.12 -30.26
CA GLY A 504 8.26 -12.70 -31.53
C GLY A 504 8.68 -11.24 -31.57
N SER A 505 8.21 -10.40 -30.62
CA SER A 505 8.57 -8.99 -30.48
C SER A 505 9.78 -8.72 -29.59
N LEU A 506 10.61 -9.74 -29.30
CA LEU A 506 11.76 -9.63 -28.38
C LEU A 506 12.86 -8.67 -28.84
N GLY A 507 12.81 -8.20 -30.08
CA GLY A 507 13.74 -7.21 -30.59
C GLY A 507 13.19 -5.80 -30.54
N THR A 508 13.90 -4.93 -29.90
CA THR A 508 13.94 -3.50 -30.24
C THR A 508 14.71 -3.38 -31.54
N GLY A 509 14.15 -3.77 -32.70
CA GLY A 509 14.77 -3.64 -34.03
C GLY A 509 16.06 -4.45 -34.30
N ARG A 510 16.86 -4.75 -33.30
CA ARG A 510 18.14 -5.48 -33.43
C ARG A 510 18.01 -7.00 -33.55
N TYR A 511 16.97 -7.59 -32.98
CA TYR A 511 16.82 -9.06 -32.91
C TYR A 511 15.98 -9.69 -34.03
N VAL A 512 15.20 -8.90 -34.74
CA VAL A 512 14.52 -9.36 -35.96
C VAL A 512 15.56 -9.71 -37.02
N HIS A 513 16.69 -9.02 -37.04
CA HIS A 513 17.79 -9.31 -37.96
C HIS A 513 18.50 -10.63 -37.65
N ASP A 514 18.69 -10.96 -36.36
CA ASP A 514 19.40 -12.18 -35.96
C ASP A 514 18.55 -13.45 -36.16
N ALA A 515 17.23 -13.36 -35.95
CA ALA A 515 16.32 -14.48 -36.23
C ALA A 515 16.24 -14.78 -37.74
N HIS A 516 16.15 -13.73 -38.55
CA HIS A 516 16.15 -13.87 -40.02
C HIS A 516 17.50 -14.32 -40.60
N LEU A 517 18.62 -13.89 -40.00
CA LEU A 517 19.95 -14.37 -40.35
C LEU A 517 20.15 -15.86 -39.96
N LYS A 518 19.60 -16.30 -38.84
CA LYS A 518 19.65 -17.72 -38.45
C LYS A 518 18.78 -18.59 -39.32
N GLU A 519 17.61 -18.14 -39.74
CA GLU A 519 16.78 -18.87 -40.73
C GLU A 519 17.45 -18.94 -42.09
N LEU A 520 18.14 -17.88 -42.55
CA LEU A 520 18.88 -17.89 -43.80
C LEU A 520 20.19 -18.71 -43.75
N LEU A 521 20.78 -18.91 -42.57
CA LEU A 521 21.95 -19.78 -42.38
C LEU A 521 21.61 -21.25 -42.19
N HIS A 522 20.35 -21.59 -41.97
CA HIS A 522 19.83 -22.97 -41.87
C HIS A 522 18.98 -23.40 -43.06
N ALA A 523 18.78 -22.52 -44.05
CA ALA A 523 18.22 -22.84 -45.37
C ALA A 523 19.32 -23.01 -46.42
#